data_34fc929ed54f39d1df4d4f9925c349dd
#
_entry.id   34fc929ed54f39d1df4d4f9925c349dd
#
_cell.length_a   1.000
_cell.length_b   1.000
_cell.length_c   1.000
_cell.angle_alpha   90.00
_cell.angle_beta   90.00
_cell.angle_gamma   90.00
#
_symmetry.space_group_name_H-M   'P 1'
#
loop_
_entity.id
_entity.type
_entity.pdbx_description
1 polymer ?
#
loop_
_entity_poly.entity_id
_entity_poly.type
_entity_poly.pdbx_seq_one_letter_code
_entity_poly.pdbx_strand_id
1 'polypeptide(L)'
;MISHGKDIKVFCGNANQPLAAEICQMMGTKLGESEVKSFADGEVSVSLYETVRGSDVFVVQSTCKPVNDNLMELLVMIDALRRASAGRITAVIPYFGYARQDRKAKARDPISAKLVANMITAAGADRVLTMDLHASQIQGFFDIPVDNLLGNPVFVDYYAKKFGDKCEDMIVVSPDVGSVARARAFAQKLHMQMAIVDKRRQKANQCEVMNVIGDVKGKDCILFDDMVDTAGSLCNAAKAIVEVGGANKVYACASHGVLSGPAIDRLESSNIEELALLDTIPAHPEAVRARIKYLSVASMFSEAIERTYQEVSISKLFR
;
A
#
# COMPACT_ATOMS: atom_id res chain seq x y z
N MET A 1 10.18 -6.70 -28.97
CA MET A 1 8.79 -7.19 -28.93
C MET A 1 8.77 -8.23 -27.84
N ILE A 2 8.23 -7.90 -26.67
CA ILE A 2 8.04 -8.88 -25.58
C ILE A 2 6.89 -9.76 -26.02
N SER A 3 7.18 -11.03 -26.39
CA SER A 3 6.13 -11.95 -26.82
C SER A 3 5.28 -12.31 -25.61
N HIS A 4 3.95 -12.28 -25.76
CA HIS A 4 3.02 -12.85 -24.80
C HIS A 4 3.44 -14.26 -24.40
N GLY A 5 3.46 -14.52 -23.10
CA GLY A 5 3.53 -15.88 -22.61
C GLY A 5 2.32 -16.69 -23.07
N LYS A 6 2.50 -17.99 -23.27
CA LYS A 6 1.43 -18.90 -23.70
C LYS A 6 0.31 -19.04 -22.65
N ASP A 7 0.64 -18.83 -21.38
CA ASP A 7 -0.23 -18.98 -20.22
C ASP A 7 0.18 -18.00 -19.10
N ILE A 8 -0.76 -17.68 -18.26
CA ILE A 8 -0.55 -16.84 -17.07
C ILE A 8 -0.24 -17.73 -15.88
N LYS A 9 0.77 -17.34 -15.09
CA LYS A 9 1.12 -18.01 -13.84
C LYS A 9 1.34 -16.99 -12.73
N VAL A 10 0.81 -17.28 -11.55
CA VAL A 10 0.93 -16.42 -10.37
C VAL A 10 1.68 -17.18 -9.29
N PHE A 11 2.81 -16.65 -8.85
CA PHE A 11 3.58 -17.15 -7.72
C PHE A 11 3.53 -16.16 -6.55
N CYS A 12 3.84 -16.63 -5.37
CA CYS A 12 3.83 -15.82 -4.17
C CYS A 12 5.04 -16.13 -3.29
N GLY A 13 5.68 -15.08 -2.76
CA GLY A 13 6.58 -15.23 -1.62
C GLY A 13 5.82 -15.36 -0.29
N ASN A 14 6.54 -15.27 0.83
CA ASN A 14 5.95 -15.51 2.15
C ASN A 14 5.20 -14.32 2.75
N ALA A 15 5.36 -13.10 2.20
CA ALA A 15 4.88 -11.89 2.86
C ALA A 15 3.36 -11.78 2.96
N ASN A 16 2.62 -12.14 1.90
CA ASN A 16 1.15 -11.96 1.87
C ASN A 16 0.46 -13.06 1.05
N GLN A 17 0.61 -14.29 1.48
CA GLN A 17 0.00 -15.45 0.83
C GLN A 17 -1.55 -15.38 0.78
N PRO A 18 -2.27 -14.87 1.81
CA PRO A 18 -3.72 -14.75 1.75
C PRO A 18 -4.20 -13.87 0.59
N LEU A 19 -3.58 -12.70 0.39
CA LEU A 19 -3.92 -11.81 -0.73
C LEU A 19 -3.63 -12.49 -2.09
N ALA A 20 -2.49 -13.15 -2.23
CA ALA A 20 -2.13 -13.85 -3.46
C ALA A 20 -3.12 -14.99 -3.79
N ALA A 21 -3.56 -15.74 -2.77
CA ALA A 21 -4.56 -16.77 -2.93
C ALA A 21 -5.92 -16.20 -3.37
N GLU A 22 -6.35 -15.09 -2.76
CA GLU A 22 -7.60 -14.40 -3.13
C GLU A 22 -7.54 -13.84 -4.56
N ILE A 23 -6.41 -13.26 -4.96
CA ILE A 23 -6.17 -12.82 -6.35
C ILE A 23 -6.35 -14.01 -7.33
N CYS A 24 -5.70 -15.14 -7.06
CA CYS A 24 -5.83 -16.33 -7.89
C CYS A 24 -7.27 -16.86 -7.94
N GLN A 25 -7.96 -16.86 -6.81
CA GLN A 25 -9.36 -17.27 -6.75
C GLN A 25 -10.25 -16.40 -7.65
N MET A 26 -10.05 -15.08 -7.62
CA MET A 26 -10.80 -14.13 -8.46
C MET A 26 -10.50 -14.31 -9.95
N MET A 27 -9.26 -14.64 -10.30
CA MET A 27 -8.84 -14.96 -11.67
C MET A 27 -9.26 -16.36 -12.15
N GLY A 28 -9.85 -17.19 -11.28
CA GLY A 28 -10.17 -18.58 -11.62
C GLY A 28 -8.93 -19.46 -11.85
N THR A 29 -7.78 -19.09 -11.29
CA THR A 29 -6.51 -19.80 -11.41
C THR A 29 -6.02 -20.30 -10.05
N LYS A 30 -4.87 -20.96 -10.02
CA LYS A 30 -4.20 -21.42 -8.79
C LYS A 30 -2.84 -20.74 -8.65
N LEU A 31 -2.36 -20.63 -7.41
CA LEU A 31 -0.97 -20.28 -7.17
C LEU A 31 -0.05 -21.35 -7.76
N GLY A 32 1.01 -20.90 -8.40
CA GLY A 32 2.07 -21.77 -8.92
C GLY A 32 2.77 -22.51 -7.79
N GLU A 33 3.15 -23.75 -8.08
CA GLU A 33 3.82 -24.61 -7.12
C GLU A 33 5.27 -24.16 -6.91
N SER A 34 5.54 -23.56 -5.77
CA SER A 34 6.87 -23.09 -5.37
C SER A 34 7.06 -23.19 -3.85
N GLU A 35 8.29 -23.21 -3.44
CA GLU A 35 8.69 -23.18 -2.03
C GLU A 35 9.74 -22.09 -1.83
N VAL A 36 9.48 -21.22 -0.85
CA VAL A 36 10.40 -20.18 -0.42
C VAL A 36 10.74 -20.41 1.03
N LYS A 37 12.02 -20.68 1.32
CA LYS A 37 12.55 -21.00 2.64
C LYS A 37 13.82 -20.22 2.92
N SER A 38 14.26 -20.26 4.17
CA SER A 38 15.61 -19.82 4.56
C SER A 38 16.47 -21.01 4.94
N PHE A 39 17.73 -20.98 4.55
CA PHE A 39 18.76 -21.86 5.11
C PHE A 39 19.02 -21.53 6.58
N ALA A 40 19.77 -22.39 7.27
CA ALA A 40 20.06 -22.22 8.69
C ALA A 40 20.84 -20.91 9.02
N ASP A 41 21.57 -20.40 8.06
CA ASP A 41 22.32 -19.13 8.14
C ASP A 41 21.48 -17.90 7.75
N GLY A 42 20.23 -18.11 7.30
CA GLY A 42 19.29 -17.05 6.92
C GLY A 42 19.25 -16.70 5.42
N GLU A 43 20.07 -17.35 4.59
CA GLU A 43 19.98 -17.16 3.14
C GLU A 43 18.67 -17.70 2.57
N VAL A 44 18.08 -16.96 1.61
CA VAL A 44 16.82 -17.35 0.97
C VAL A 44 17.05 -18.45 -0.06
N SER A 45 16.22 -19.48 0.00
CA SER A 45 16.15 -20.57 -0.97
C SER A 45 14.79 -20.59 -1.66
N VAL A 46 14.78 -20.68 -3.00
CA VAL A 46 13.58 -20.77 -3.81
C VAL A 46 13.62 -22.01 -4.68
N SER A 47 12.53 -22.80 -4.67
CA SER A 47 12.32 -23.93 -5.56
C SER A 47 11.02 -23.75 -6.33
N LEU A 48 11.07 -23.96 -7.66
CA LEU A 48 9.91 -23.96 -8.54
C LEU A 48 9.60 -25.41 -8.93
N TYR A 49 8.37 -25.87 -8.71
CA TYR A 49 7.96 -27.26 -8.92
C TYR A 49 7.16 -27.46 -10.20
N GLU A 50 7.00 -26.41 -11.00
CA GLU A 50 6.35 -26.45 -12.30
C GLU A 50 7.11 -25.69 -13.37
N THR A 51 6.84 -25.99 -14.64
CA THR A 51 7.47 -25.30 -15.76
C THR A 51 6.87 -23.88 -15.92
N VAL A 52 7.75 -22.90 -16.10
CA VAL A 52 7.38 -21.49 -16.37
C VAL A 52 7.87 -21.03 -17.73
N ARG A 53 8.43 -21.96 -18.54
CA ARG A 53 9.05 -21.62 -19.82
C ARG A 53 8.06 -20.97 -20.78
N GLY A 54 8.34 -19.72 -21.12
CA GLY A 54 7.51 -18.93 -22.04
C GLY A 54 6.19 -18.46 -21.46
N SER A 55 5.92 -18.68 -20.15
CA SER A 55 4.73 -18.16 -19.47
C SER A 55 4.88 -16.67 -19.13
N ASP A 56 3.75 -15.98 -19.00
CA ASP A 56 3.66 -14.65 -18.37
C ASP A 56 3.49 -14.83 -16.86
N VAL A 57 4.52 -14.47 -16.11
CA VAL A 57 4.61 -14.79 -14.68
C VAL A 57 4.43 -13.54 -13.82
N PHE A 58 3.55 -13.62 -12.84
CA PHE A 58 3.30 -12.60 -11.85
C PHE A 58 3.77 -13.08 -10.47
N VAL A 59 4.67 -12.34 -9.84
CA VAL A 59 5.20 -12.66 -8.50
C VAL A 59 4.61 -11.72 -7.48
N VAL A 60 3.71 -12.20 -6.63
CA VAL A 60 3.06 -11.40 -5.60
C VAL A 60 3.90 -11.43 -4.33
N GLN A 61 4.47 -10.28 -3.94
CA GLN A 61 5.27 -10.14 -2.73
C GLN A 61 5.26 -8.71 -2.21
N SER A 62 4.64 -8.48 -1.06
CA SER A 62 4.76 -7.21 -0.35
C SER A 62 6.12 -7.12 0.34
N THR A 63 6.84 -6.00 0.16
CA THR A 63 8.13 -5.82 0.82
C THR A 63 7.96 -5.13 2.18
N CYS A 64 7.00 -5.66 2.98
CA CYS A 64 6.74 -5.28 4.37
C CYS A 64 7.67 -6.00 5.35
N LYS A 65 7.45 -5.81 6.65
CA LYS A 65 8.26 -6.48 7.71
C LYS A 65 8.05 -8.01 7.67
N PRO A 66 9.17 -8.76 7.73
CA PRO A 66 10.59 -8.37 7.77
C PRO A 66 11.08 -7.86 6.40
N VAL A 67 11.37 -6.56 6.31
CA VAL A 67 11.50 -5.84 5.01
C VAL A 67 12.62 -6.37 4.14
N ASN A 68 13.79 -6.66 4.74
CA ASN A 68 14.97 -7.12 4.00
C ASN A 68 14.77 -8.55 3.49
N ASP A 69 14.17 -9.41 4.31
CA ASP A 69 13.94 -10.82 3.96
C ASP A 69 12.91 -10.89 2.83
N ASN A 70 11.79 -10.19 2.95
CA ASN A 70 10.74 -10.15 1.92
C ASN A 70 11.23 -9.53 0.60
N LEU A 71 12.13 -8.53 0.67
CA LEU A 71 12.75 -7.98 -0.53
C LEU A 71 13.68 -9.02 -1.17
N MET A 72 14.51 -9.70 -0.37
CA MET A 72 15.42 -10.72 -0.87
C MET A 72 14.67 -11.92 -1.47
N GLU A 73 13.58 -12.38 -0.82
CA GLU A 73 12.68 -13.40 -1.39
C GLU A 73 12.21 -13.01 -2.80
N LEU A 74 11.72 -11.77 -2.95
CA LEU A 74 11.26 -11.26 -4.25
C LEU A 74 12.36 -11.32 -5.30
N LEU A 75 13.57 -10.85 -4.96
CA LEU A 75 14.70 -10.81 -5.90
C LEU A 75 15.13 -12.22 -6.32
N VAL A 76 15.25 -13.15 -5.38
CA VAL A 76 15.63 -14.54 -5.66
C VAL A 76 14.55 -15.27 -6.46
N MET A 77 13.26 -15.02 -6.19
CA MET A 77 12.16 -15.56 -6.99
C MET A 77 12.21 -15.08 -8.44
N ILE A 78 12.44 -13.77 -8.66
CA ILE A 78 12.56 -13.20 -10.01
C ILE A 78 13.74 -13.83 -10.75
N ASP A 79 14.91 -13.98 -10.11
CA ASP A 79 16.08 -14.62 -10.73
C ASP A 79 15.81 -16.09 -11.06
N ALA A 80 15.15 -16.84 -10.17
CA ALA A 80 14.78 -18.24 -10.42
C ALA A 80 13.86 -18.38 -11.63
N LEU A 81 12.82 -17.53 -11.72
CA LEU A 81 11.89 -17.51 -12.85
C LEU A 81 12.56 -17.13 -14.16
N ARG A 82 13.46 -16.14 -14.15
CA ARG A 82 14.26 -15.74 -15.30
C ARG A 82 15.13 -16.89 -15.80
N ARG A 83 15.83 -17.57 -14.89
CA ARG A 83 16.67 -18.74 -15.23
C ARG A 83 15.86 -19.94 -15.71
N ALA A 84 14.62 -20.07 -15.26
CA ALA A 84 13.66 -21.07 -15.73
C ALA A 84 13.02 -20.69 -17.09
N SER A 85 13.45 -19.58 -17.71
CA SER A 85 13.00 -19.09 -19.02
C SER A 85 11.52 -18.66 -19.03
N ALA A 86 11.04 -18.00 -17.97
CA ALA A 86 9.78 -17.28 -18.03
C ALA A 86 9.78 -16.29 -19.23
N GLY A 87 8.64 -16.12 -19.86
CA GLY A 87 8.52 -15.24 -21.05
C GLY A 87 8.51 -13.76 -20.68
N ARG A 88 7.80 -13.41 -19.60
CA ARG A 88 7.74 -12.09 -18.99
C ARG A 88 7.56 -12.25 -17.49
N ILE A 89 8.18 -11.40 -16.70
CA ILE A 89 8.09 -11.43 -15.23
C ILE A 89 7.57 -10.08 -14.74
N THR A 90 6.38 -10.06 -14.13
CA THR A 90 5.81 -8.89 -13.47
C THR A 90 5.95 -9.04 -11.96
N ALA A 91 6.68 -8.13 -11.33
CA ALA A 91 6.74 -8.02 -9.87
C ALA A 91 5.48 -7.31 -9.37
N VAL A 92 4.59 -8.04 -8.70
CA VAL A 92 3.36 -7.51 -8.06
C VAL A 92 3.69 -7.23 -6.60
N ILE A 93 3.82 -5.94 -6.27
CA ILE A 93 4.30 -5.48 -4.97
C ILE A 93 3.20 -4.62 -4.33
N PRO A 94 2.21 -5.22 -3.63
CA PRO A 94 1.08 -4.48 -3.03
C PRO A 94 1.55 -3.37 -2.08
N TYR A 95 2.61 -3.63 -1.29
CA TYR A 95 3.31 -2.62 -0.51
C TYR A 95 4.79 -2.57 -0.91
N PHE A 96 5.24 -1.41 -1.39
CA PHE A 96 6.62 -1.15 -1.77
C PHE A 96 7.40 -0.57 -0.59
N GLY A 97 8.21 -1.38 0.07
CA GLY A 97 9.10 -0.97 1.14
C GLY A 97 10.18 0.00 0.66
N TYR A 98 10.82 0.72 1.60
CA TYR A 98 11.80 1.78 1.32
C TYR A 98 11.25 3.02 0.57
N ALA A 99 9.96 3.07 0.22
CA ALA A 99 9.34 4.16 -0.51
C ALA A 99 9.48 5.53 0.17
N ARG A 100 9.61 5.58 1.50
CA ARG A 100 9.78 6.82 2.27
C ARG A 100 11.14 7.51 2.07
N GLN A 101 12.11 6.82 1.45
CA GLN A 101 13.42 7.34 1.12
C GLN A 101 13.54 7.60 -0.38
N ASP A 102 12.60 8.40 -0.91
CA ASP A 102 12.50 8.80 -2.32
C ASP A 102 13.39 9.99 -2.68
N ARG A 103 13.91 10.68 -1.67
CA ARG A 103 14.77 11.87 -1.81
C ARG A 103 15.72 11.99 -0.63
N LYS A 104 16.75 12.80 -0.80
CA LYS A 104 17.64 13.18 0.31
C LYS A 104 16.91 14.18 1.21
N ALA A 105 16.58 13.79 2.43
CA ALA A 105 16.03 14.68 3.45
C ALA A 105 17.12 15.56 4.08
N LYS A 106 18.35 15.05 4.15
CA LYS A 106 19.55 15.74 4.63
C LYS A 106 20.73 15.51 3.67
N ALA A 107 21.76 16.31 3.81
CA ALA A 107 23.00 16.08 3.06
C ALA A 107 23.56 14.67 3.32
N ARG A 108 23.95 13.98 2.26
CA ARG A 108 24.53 12.62 2.26
C ARG A 108 23.56 11.47 2.57
N ASP A 109 22.25 11.73 2.67
CA ASP A 109 21.26 10.68 2.80
C ASP A 109 21.23 9.81 1.52
N PRO A 110 20.89 8.52 1.64
CA PRO A 110 20.64 7.67 0.49
C PRO A 110 19.29 8.01 -0.16
N ILE A 111 19.09 7.48 -1.37
CA ILE A 111 17.76 7.39 -2.02
C ILE A 111 17.46 5.90 -2.16
N SER A 112 17.05 5.27 -1.05
CA SER A 112 16.89 3.81 -0.99
C SER A 112 15.78 3.30 -1.90
N ALA A 113 14.75 4.10 -2.17
CA ALA A 113 13.71 3.75 -3.15
C ALA A 113 14.28 3.51 -4.55
N LYS A 114 15.25 4.34 -5.00
CA LYS A 114 15.96 4.14 -6.29
C LYS A 114 16.84 2.90 -6.26
N LEU A 115 17.53 2.65 -5.16
CA LEU A 115 18.36 1.44 -5.01
C LEU A 115 17.51 0.18 -5.16
N VAL A 116 16.38 0.10 -4.45
CA VAL A 116 15.46 -1.05 -4.51
C VAL A 116 14.87 -1.21 -5.91
N ALA A 117 14.48 -0.11 -6.58
CA ALA A 117 14.01 -0.15 -7.96
C ALA A 117 15.06 -0.74 -8.91
N ASN A 118 16.33 -0.34 -8.77
CA ASN A 118 17.43 -0.89 -9.56
C ASN A 118 17.66 -2.38 -9.28
N MET A 119 17.56 -2.82 -8.02
CA MET A 119 17.74 -4.23 -7.64
C MET A 119 16.64 -5.12 -8.27
N ILE A 120 15.39 -4.69 -8.25
CA ILE A 120 14.26 -5.42 -8.86
C ILE A 120 14.45 -5.51 -10.38
N THR A 121 14.84 -4.42 -11.03
CA THR A 121 15.13 -4.41 -12.46
C THR A 121 16.31 -5.33 -12.81
N ALA A 122 17.40 -5.26 -12.03
CA ALA A 122 18.59 -6.08 -12.24
C ALA A 122 18.33 -7.59 -12.02
N ALA A 123 17.45 -7.95 -11.08
CA ALA A 123 17.03 -9.33 -10.86
C ALA A 123 16.31 -9.91 -12.09
N GLY A 124 15.67 -9.08 -12.91
CA GLY A 124 15.08 -9.48 -14.19
C GLY A 124 13.58 -9.31 -14.28
N ALA A 125 12.98 -8.45 -13.46
CA ALA A 125 11.60 -8.03 -13.67
C ALA A 125 11.48 -7.22 -14.96
N ASP A 126 10.42 -7.49 -15.74
CA ASP A 126 10.07 -6.76 -16.95
C ASP A 126 9.05 -5.64 -16.70
N ARG A 127 8.34 -5.70 -15.57
CA ARG A 127 7.31 -4.75 -15.16
C ARG A 127 7.13 -4.79 -13.65
N VAL A 128 6.66 -3.69 -13.08
CA VAL A 128 6.20 -3.61 -11.68
C VAL A 128 4.73 -3.22 -11.65
N LEU A 129 3.94 -3.92 -10.85
CA LEU A 129 2.57 -3.56 -10.48
C LEU A 129 2.54 -3.33 -8.96
N THR A 130 2.14 -2.15 -8.53
CA THR A 130 2.15 -1.76 -7.11
C THR A 130 0.93 -0.92 -6.78
N MET A 131 0.76 -0.54 -5.50
CA MET A 131 -0.35 0.30 -5.05
C MET A 131 0.14 1.45 -4.17
N ASP A 132 -0.44 2.63 -4.37
CA ASP A 132 -0.26 3.85 -3.55
C ASP A 132 1.18 4.09 -3.09
N LEU A 133 2.11 4.16 -4.04
CA LEU A 133 3.49 4.55 -3.74
C LEU A 133 3.51 5.83 -2.89
N HIS A 134 4.32 5.84 -1.83
CA HIS A 134 4.45 6.99 -0.92
C HIS A 134 4.65 8.32 -1.67
N ALA A 135 5.44 8.28 -2.72
CA ALA A 135 5.65 9.40 -3.64
C ALA A 135 5.49 8.90 -5.08
N SER A 136 4.58 9.50 -5.86
CA SER A 136 4.25 9.06 -7.22
C SER A 136 5.46 9.09 -8.18
N GLN A 137 6.43 9.98 -7.94
CA GLN A 137 7.67 10.06 -8.72
C GLN A 137 8.57 8.82 -8.62
N ILE A 138 8.35 7.92 -7.64
CA ILE A 138 9.08 6.64 -7.54
C ILE A 138 8.86 5.79 -8.80
N GLN A 139 7.74 5.95 -9.51
CA GLN A 139 7.52 5.30 -10.81
C GLN A 139 8.65 5.62 -11.80
N GLY A 140 9.19 6.84 -11.77
CA GLY A 140 10.32 7.26 -12.61
C GLY A 140 11.69 6.75 -12.12
N PHE A 141 11.77 6.00 -11.03
CA PHE A 141 13.02 5.38 -10.56
C PHE A 141 13.29 4.04 -11.25
N PHE A 142 12.29 3.46 -11.87
CA PHE A 142 12.41 2.24 -12.63
C PHE A 142 12.70 2.53 -14.11
N ASP A 143 13.56 1.72 -14.71
CA ASP A 143 13.82 1.74 -16.15
C ASP A 143 12.91 0.75 -16.90
N ILE A 144 11.96 0.12 -16.19
CA ILE A 144 10.90 -0.76 -16.69
C ILE A 144 9.54 -0.16 -16.40
N PRO A 145 8.46 -0.55 -17.12
CA PRO A 145 7.11 -0.06 -16.85
C PRO A 145 6.65 -0.29 -15.42
N VAL A 146 5.98 0.72 -14.84
CA VAL A 146 5.38 0.66 -13.51
C VAL A 146 3.92 1.06 -13.57
N ASP A 147 3.06 0.20 -13.09
CA ASP A 147 1.66 0.47 -12.89
C ASP A 147 1.40 0.66 -11.38
N ASN A 148 1.14 1.90 -10.96
CA ASN A 148 0.85 2.25 -9.57
C ASN A 148 -0.65 2.38 -9.38
N LEU A 149 -1.32 1.32 -8.91
CA LEU A 149 -2.75 1.33 -8.61
C LEU A 149 -3.06 2.31 -7.48
N LEU A 150 -4.30 2.80 -7.44
CA LEU A 150 -4.78 3.68 -6.38
C LEU A 150 -5.81 2.94 -5.53
N GLY A 151 -5.60 2.88 -4.22
CA GLY A 151 -6.53 2.25 -3.28
C GLY A 151 -7.78 3.07 -3.00
N ASN A 152 -7.78 4.34 -3.43
CA ASN A 152 -8.89 5.28 -3.22
C ASN A 152 -10.27 4.71 -3.58
N PRO A 153 -10.50 4.02 -4.73
CA PRO A 153 -11.81 3.45 -5.06
C PRO A 153 -12.34 2.48 -4.01
N VAL A 154 -11.47 1.68 -3.39
CA VAL A 154 -11.87 0.72 -2.34
C VAL A 154 -12.41 1.45 -1.10
N PHE A 155 -11.77 2.54 -0.70
CA PHE A 155 -12.24 3.37 0.41
C PHE A 155 -13.54 4.11 0.07
N VAL A 156 -13.66 4.63 -1.15
CA VAL A 156 -14.87 5.30 -1.62
C VAL A 156 -16.07 4.34 -1.52
N ASP A 157 -15.94 3.13 -2.05
CA ASP A 157 -17.00 2.12 -1.98
C ASP A 157 -17.33 1.71 -0.55
N TYR A 158 -16.31 1.57 0.30
CA TYR A 158 -16.50 1.21 1.70
C TYR A 158 -17.29 2.28 2.46
N TYR A 159 -16.86 3.54 2.38
CA TYR A 159 -17.49 4.62 3.14
C TYR A 159 -18.87 5.01 2.56
N ALA A 160 -19.05 4.97 1.24
CA ALA A 160 -20.35 5.15 0.62
C ALA A 160 -21.38 4.11 1.11
N LYS A 161 -20.98 2.83 1.21
CA LYS A 161 -21.83 1.76 1.75
C LYS A 161 -22.08 1.92 3.25
N LYS A 162 -21.07 2.37 4.01
CA LYS A 162 -21.16 2.49 5.47
C LYS A 162 -22.03 3.65 5.92
N PHE A 163 -21.95 4.80 5.26
CA PHE A 163 -22.58 6.03 5.69
C PHE A 163 -23.73 6.50 4.79
N GLY A 164 -23.81 6.02 3.54
CA GLY A 164 -24.85 6.42 2.59
C GLY A 164 -24.89 7.95 2.44
N ASP A 165 -26.09 8.53 2.48
CA ASP A 165 -26.31 9.97 2.30
C ASP A 165 -25.63 10.85 3.37
N LYS A 166 -25.26 10.28 4.53
CA LYS A 166 -24.52 11.01 5.57
C LYS A 166 -23.09 11.37 5.17
N CYS A 167 -22.56 10.75 4.10
CA CYS A 167 -21.24 11.10 3.58
C CYS A 167 -21.10 12.59 3.26
N GLU A 168 -22.13 13.22 2.71
CA GLU A 168 -22.09 14.64 2.31
C GLU A 168 -21.92 15.61 3.50
N ASP A 169 -22.37 15.20 4.70
CA ASP A 169 -22.21 15.96 5.93
C ASP A 169 -20.88 15.74 6.63
N MET A 170 -20.09 14.76 6.18
CA MET A 170 -18.79 14.43 6.77
C MET A 170 -17.67 15.29 6.17
N ILE A 171 -16.55 15.33 6.87
CA ILE A 171 -15.35 16.07 6.44
C ILE A 171 -14.18 15.10 6.25
N VAL A 172 -13.52 15.16 5.10
CA VAL A 172 -12.22 14.50 4.90
C VAL A 172 -11.12 15.38 5.47
N VAL A 173 -10.24 14.80 6.27
CA VAL A 173 -9.14 15.54 6.88
C VAL A 173 -7.81 14.95 6.45
N SER A 174 -6.94 15.79 5.89
CA SER A 174 -5.54 15.44 5.65
C SER A 174 -4.74 15.58 6.94
N PRO A 175 -4.03 14.53 7.41
CA PRO A 175 -3.23 14.61 8.64
C PRO A 175 -1.99 15.49 8.53
N ASP A 176 -1.59 15.85 7.30
CA ASP A 176 -0.49 16.76 7.00
C ASP A 176 -0.59 17.34 5.58
N VAL A 177 0.36 18.20 5.22
CA VAL A 177 0.40 18.85 3.90
C VAL A 177 0.73 17.85 2.77
N GLY A 178 1.47 16.79 3.07
CA GLY A 178 1.90 15.80 2.07
C GLY A 178 0.74 14.97 1.52
N SER A 179 -0.26 14.69 2.36
CA SER A 179 -1.42 13.85 2.00
C SER A 179 -2.59 14.64 1.39
N VAL A 180 -2.50 15.99 1.27
CA VAL A 180 -3.60 16.86 0.81
C VAL A 180 -4.14 16.46 -0.56
N ALA A 181 -3.28 16.17 -1.54
CA ALA A 181 -3.72 15.83 -2.89
C ALA A 181 -4.55 14.53 -2.91
N ARG A 182 -4.13 13.53 -2.14
CA ARG A 182 -4.84 12.25 -2.00
C ARG A 182 -6.17 12.42 -1.27
N ALA A 183 -6.15 13.12 -0.13
CA ALA A 183 -7.36 13.43 0.65
C ALA A 183 -8.39 14.20 -0.19
N ARG A 184 -7.94 15.14 -1.04
CA ARG A 184 -8.81 15.89 -1.96
C ARG A 184 -9.47 14.98 -2.99
N ALA A 185 -8.71 14.07 -3.61
CA ALA A 185 -9.25 13.13 -4.59
C ALA A 185 -10.32 12.21 -3.97
N PHE A 186 -10.11 11.77 -2.71
CA PHE A 186 -11.07 11.00 -1.95
C PHE A 186 -12.33 11.82 -1.62
N ALA A 187 -12.17 13.03 -1.09
CA ALA A 187 -13.28 13.93 -0.74
C ALA A 187 -14.17 14.25 -1.95
N GLN A 188 -13.56 14.49 -3.12
CA GLN A 188 -14.30 14.77 -4.36
C GLN A 188 -15.19 13.61 -4.80
N LYS A 189 -14.74 12.36 -4.64
CA LYS A 189 -15.52 11.18 -5.02
C LYS A 189 -16.75 10.96 -4.13
N LEU A 190 -16.69 11.40 -2.88
CA LEU A 190 -17.78 11.29 -1.90
C LEU A 190 -18.53 12.61 -1.69
N HIS A 191 -18.27 13.64 -2.51
CA HIS A 191 -18.86 14.97 -2.39
C HIS A 191 -18.67 15.64 -1.02
N MET A 192 -17.61 15.24 -0.30
CA MET A 192 -17.27 15.77 1.03
C MET A 192 -16.44 17.06 0.93
N GLN A 193 -16.57 17.91 1.94
CA GLN A 193 -15.63 19.01 2.18
C GLN A 193 -14.32 18.49 2.76
N MET A 194 -13.28 19.34 2.79
CA MET A 194 -11.96 18.94 3.26
C MET A 194 -11.40 19.94 4.28
N ALA A 195 -10.71 19.41 5.27
CA ALA A 195 -9.88 20.15 6.22
C ALA A 195 -8.45 19.59 6.25
N ILE A 196 -7.53 20.31 6.88
CA ILE A 196 -6.11 19.96 6.98
C ILE A 196 -5.64 20.16 8.41
N VAL A 197 -4.87 19.22 8.95
CA VAL A 197 -4.11 19.41 10.18
C VAL A 197 -2.74 20.01 9.83
N ASP A 198 -2.52 21.26 10.21
CA ASP A 198 -1.23 21.95 10.03
C ASP A 198 -0.36 21.80 11.29
N LYS A 199 0.80 21.15 11.11
CA LYS A 199 1.79 20.93 12.16
C LYS A 199 2.84 22.04 12.10
N ARG A 200 2.82 22.97 13.06
CA ARG A 200 3.84 24.00 13.18
C ARG A 200 4.82 23.69 14.31
N ARG A 201 6.07 23.44 13.95
CA ARG A 201 7.18 23.44 14.91
C ARG A 201 7.62 24.87 15.15
N GLN A 202 7.26 25.46 16.28
CA GLN A 202 7.68 26.83 16.59
C GLN A 202 9.15 26.92 17.03
N LYS A 203 9.72 25.89 17.67
CA LYS A 203 11.16 25.77 18.03
C LYS A 203 11.51 24.29 18.31
N ALA A 204 12.82 23.95 18.19
CA ALA A 204 13.33 22.67 18.71
C ALA A 204 13.04 22.58 20.22
N ASN A 205 12.43 21.47 20.69
CA ASN A 205 12.00 21.17 22.06
C ASN A 205 10.71 21.85 22.60
N GLN A 206 9.82 22.37 21.75
CA GLN A 206 8.48 22.75 22.17
C GLN A 206 7.42 21.77 21.65
N CYS A 207 6.31 21.61 22.42
CA CYS A 207 5.16 20.82 21.99
C CYS A 207 4.70 21.25 20.59
N GLU A 208 4.45 20.27 19.72
CA GLU A 208 3.89 20.54 18.37
C GLU A 208 2.49 21.18 18.56
N VAL A 209 2.33 22.41 18.10
CA VAL A 209 1.01 23.05 18.04
C VAL A 209 0.35 22.58 16.74
N MET A 210 -0.79 21.92 16.88
CA MET A 210 -1.60 21.49 15.73
C MET A 210 -2.76 22.47 15.55
N ASN A 211 -2.86 23.04 14.35
CA ASN A 211 -3.99 23.85 13.93
C ASN A 211 -4.85 23.06 12.94
N VAL A 212 -6.16 23.17 13.05
CA VAL A 212 -7.09 22.62 12.06
C VAL A 212 -7.51 23.74 11.13
N ILE A 213 -7.23 23.57 9.84
CA ILE A 213 -7.62 24.51 8.78
C ILE A 213 -8.84 23.93 8.08
N GLY A 214 -9.98 24.58 8.22
CA GLY A 214 -11.30 24.12 7.76
C GLY A 214 -12.27 23.97 8.93
N ASP A 215 -13.55 23.90 8.64
CA ASP A 215 -14.61 23.78 9.67
C ASP A 215 -14.95 22.30 9.90
N VAL A 216 -14.53 21.77 11.05
CA VAL A 216 -14.81 20.38 11.48
C VAL A 216 -15.75 20.32 12.70
N LYS A 217 -16.18 21.50 13.22
CA LYS A 217 -16.96 21.58 14.45
C LYS A 217 -18.31 20.88 14.33
N GLY A 218 -18.53 19.91 15.23
CA GLY A 218 -19.76 19.12 15.26
C GLY A 218 -19.93 18.14 14.10
N LYS A 219 -18.89 17.99 13.26
CA LYS A 219 -18.91 17.07 12.11
C LYS A 219 -18.24 15.74 12.43
N ASP A 220 -18.64 14.70 11.73
CA ASP A 220 -17.91 13.43 11.68
C ASP A 220 -16.77 13.57 10.63
N CYS A 221 -15.57 13.12 10.97
CA CYS A 221 -14.36 13.31 10.17
C CYS A 221 -13.77 11.99 9.72
N ILE A 222 -13.17 11.96 8.52
CA ILE A 222 -12.37 10.85 8.01
C ILE A 222 -10.95 11.34 7.76
N LEU A 223 -9.98 10.89 8.57
CA LEU A 223 -8.55 11.09 8.31
C LEU A 223 -8.11 10.18 7.17
N PHE A 224 -7.46 10.74 6.15
CA PHE A 224 -6.99 10.01 4.98
C PHE A 224 -5.48 10.14 4.81
N ASP A 225 -4.76 9.00 4.83
CA ASP A 225 -3.30 8.94 4.65
C ASP A 225 -2.88 7.83 3.69
N ASP A 226 -1.60 7.74 3.30
CA ASP A 226 -1.07 6.62 2.52
C ASP A 226 -0.65 5.44 3.40
N MET A 227 -0.12 5.70 4.58
CA MET A 227 0.32 4.63 5.49
C MET A 227 0.22 5.00 6.96
N VAL A 228 0.06 3.97 7.79
CA VAL A 228 0.15 4.07 9.24
C VAL A 228 1.33 3.23 9.71
N ASP A 229 2.42 3.89 10.15
CA ASP A 229 3.60 3.20 10.71
C ASP A 229 3.47 3.07 12.23
N THR A 230 3.93 4.04 12.99
CA THR A 230 3.83 4.01 14.47
C THR A 230 2.54 4.62 15.02
N ALA A 231 1.62 5.00 14.15
CA ALA A 231 0.35 5.67 14.41
C ALA A 231 0.42 7.03 15.16
N GLY A 232 1.61 7.52 15.51
CA GLY A 232 1.76 8.75 16.28
C GLY A 232 1.14 9.96 15.58
N SER A 233 1.45 10.18 14.30
CA SER A 233 0.92 11.31 13.52
C SER A 233 -0.60 11.24 13.37
N LEU A 234 -1.12 10.05 13.07
CA LEU A 234 -2.56 9.83 12.86
C LEU A 234 -3.35 10.07 14.16
N CYS A 235 -2.89 9.49 15.29
CA CYS A 235 -3.55 9.65 16.59
C CYS A 235 -3.48 11.11 17.10
N ASN A 236 -2.35 11.79 16.90
CA ASN A 236 -2.22 13.20 17.25
C ASN A 236 -3.13 14.09 16.39
N ALA A 237 -3.27 13.79 15.08
CA ALA A 237 -4.20 14.49 14.22
C ALA A 237 -5.65 14.26 14.66
N ALA A 238 -6.04 13.02 14.98
CA ALA A 238 -7.37 12.69 15.51
C ALA A 238 -7.66 13.47 16.81
N LYS A 239 -6.71 13.52 17.74
CA LYS A 239 -6.82 14.28 18.98
C LYS A 239 -7.03 15.78 18.70
N ALA A 240 -6.24 16.37 17.80
CA ALA A 240 -6.37 17.78 17.45
C ALA A 240 -7.75 18.10 16.83
N ILE A 241 -8.25 17.23 15.96
CA ILE A 241 -9.56 17.39 15.33
C ILE A 241 -10.68 17.41 16.38
N VAL A 242 -10.60 16.56 17.39
CA VAL A 242 -11.61 16.50 18.46
C VAL A 242 -11.43 17.65 19.44
N GLU A 243 -10.24 17.82 20.02
CA GLU A 243 -10.01 18.74 21.14
C GLU A 243 -9.92 20.21 20.72
N VAL A 244 -9.33 20.48 19.54
CA VAL A 244 -9.16 21.85 19.01
C VAL A 244 -10.24 22.18 18.00
N GLY A 245 -10.53 21.24 17.11
CA GLY A 245 -11.50 21.42 16.02
C GLY A 245 -12.95 21.27 16.47
N GLY A 246 -13.22 20.54 17.55
CA GLY A 246 -14.58 20.27 18.06
C GLY A 246 -15.37 19.29 17.21
N ALA A 247 -14.69 18.37 16.51
CA ALA A 247 -15.34 17.30 15.73
C ALA A 247 -16.09 16.33 16.67
N ASN A 248 -17.14 15.69 16.10
CA ASN A 248 -17.98 14.75 16.83
C ASN A 248 -17.33 13.36 16.87
N LYS A 249 -17.02 12.76 15.72
CA LYS A 249 -16.36 11.47 15.58
C LYS A 249 -15.21 11.54 14.59
N VAL A 250 -14.21 10.68 14.78
CA VAL A 250 -13.09 10.56 13.85
C VAL A 250 -12.93 9.12 13.42
N TYR A 251 -13.04 8.90 12.11
CA TYR A 251 -12.67 7.69 11.41
C TYR A 251 -11.33 7.92 10.71
N ALA A 252 -10.64 6.85 10.35
CA ALA A 252 -9.39 6.98 9.60
C ALA A 252 -9.29 5.90 8.52
N CYS A 253 -8.55 6.18 7.47
CA CYS A 253 -8.16 5.18 6.49
C CYS A 253 -6.75 5.45 5.94
N ALA A 254 -6.07 4.36 5.59
CA ALA A 254 -4.78 4.41 4.93
C ALA A 254 -4.53 3.15 4.11
N SER A 255 -3.80 3.28 3.00
CA SER A 255 -3.54 2.15 2.12
C SER A 255 -2.66 1.09 2.77
N HIS A 256 -1.67 1.50 3.58
CA HIS A 256 -0.66 0.59 4.11
C HIS A 256 -0.61 0.60 5.63
N GLY A 257 -1.04 -0.49 6.26
CA GLY A 257 -0.92 -0.71 7.70
C GLY A 257 0.41 -1.32 8.09
N VAL A 258 1.49 -0.51 8.16
CA VAL A 258 2.82 -0.99 8.59
C VAL A 258 2.80 -1.38 10.07
N LEU A 259 2.10 -0.63 10.90
CA LEU A 259 1.77 -0.88 12.31
C LEU A 259 2.96 -1.28 13.18
N SER A 260 4.05 -0.51 13.07
CA SER A 260 5.30 -0.78 13.78
C SER A 260 5.26 -0.30 15.24
N GLY A 261 5.99 -1.01 16.11
CA GLY A 261 6.22 -0.61 17.49
C GLY A 261 4.91 -0.40 18.27
N PRO A 262 4.68 0.79 18.88
CA PRO A 262 3.53 1.04 19.72
C PRO A 262 2.25 1.41 18.94
N ALA A 263 2.13 1.09 17.67
CA ALA A 263 1.00 1.51 16.83
C ALA A 263 -0.35 1.02 17.37
N ILE A 264 -0.44 -0.24 17.76
CA ILE A 264 -1.68 -0.86 18.26
C ILE A 264 -2.13 -0.19 19.55
N ASP A 265 -1.23 0.00 20.53
CA ASP A 265 -1.56 0.63 21.83
C ASP A 265 -2.01 2.08 21.65
N ARG A 266 -1.36 2.81 20.72
CA ARG A 266 -1.75 4.18 20.39
C ARG A 266 -3.12 4.26 19.75
N LEU A 267 -3.42 3.38 18.80
CA LEU A 267 -4.72 3.31 18.14
C LEU A 267 -5.83 2.93 19.12
N GLU A 268 -5.59 1.94 19.98
CA GLU A 268 -6.53 1.51 21.01
C GLU A 268 -6.93 2.66 21.94
N SER A 269 -5.95 3.47 22.38
CA SER A 269 -6.14 4.62 23.26
C SER A 269 -6.54 5.93 22.55
N SER A 270 -6.67 5.91 21.22
CA SER A 270 -6.97 7.10 20.41
C SER A 270 -8.45 7.44 20.34
N ASN A 271 -8.75 8.66 19.85
CA ASN A 271 -10.10 9.11 19.50
C ASN A 271 -10.63 8.53 18.16
N ILE A 272 -9.92 7.58 17.54
CA ILE A 272 -10.33 7.00 16.26
C ILE A 272 -11.35 5.90 16.52
N GLU A 273 -12.57 6.06 15.97
CA GLU A 273 -13.66 5.08 16.07
C GLU A 273 -13.37 3.80 15.28
N GLU A 274 -12.75 3.94 14.11
CA GLU A 274 -12.36 2.84 13.23
C GLU A 274 -11.24 3.30 12.30
N LEU A 275 -10.24 2.42 12.10
CA LEU A 275 -9.21 2.58 11.09
C LEU A 275 -9.44 1.55 9.97
N ALA A 276 -9.78 2.01 8.77
CA ALA A 276 -9.84 1.16 7.57
C ALA A 276 -8.47 1.09 6.90
N LEU A 277 -7.95 -0.11 6.70
CA LEU A 277 -6.67 -0.37 6.02
C LEU A 277 -6.91 -1.28 4.82
N LEU A 278 -6.12 -1.13 3.77
CA LEU A 278 -6.07 -2.12 2.69
C LEU A 278 -5.19 -3.30 3.12
N ASP A 279 -5.48 -4.48 2.61
CA ASP A 279 -4.73 -5.71 2.90
C ASP A 279 -3.44 -5.85 2.05
N THR A 280 -2.87 -4.73 1.62
CA THR A 280 -1.56 -4.65 0.95
C THR A 280 -0.41 -5.20 1.79
N ILE A 281 -0.59 -5.19 3.11
CA ILE A 281 0.24 -5.82 4.14
C ILE A 281 -0.66 -6.78 4.91
N PRO A 282 -0.20 -7.97 5.33
CA PRO A 282 -1.00 -8.90 6.11
C PRO A 282 -1.61 -8.27 7.36
N ALA A 283 -2.82 -8.73 7.70
CA ALA A 283 -3.52 -8.24 8.86
C ALA A 283 -2.71 -8.45 10.15
N HIS A 284 -2.63 -7.41 10.98
CA HIS A 284 -1.98 -7.49 12.28
C HIS A 284 -2.79 -8.40 13.23
N PRO A 285 -2.17 -9.30 14.00
CA PRO A 285 -2.88 -10.23 14.89
C PRO A 285 -3.82 -9.54 15.90
N GLU A 286 -3.44 -8.35 16.35
CA GLU A 286 -4.20 -7.55 17.33
C GLU A 286 -5.09 -6.46 16.67
N ALA A 287 -5.41 -6.59 15.39
CA ALA A 287 -6.19 -5.59 14.66
C ALA A 287 -7.55 -5.26 15.30
N VAL A 288 -8.22 -6.28 15.85
CA VAL A 288 -9.53 -6.13 16.51
C VAL A 288 -9.42 -5.19 17.73
N ARG A 289 -8.37 -5.33 18.53
CA ARG A 289 -8.12 -4.48 19.70
C ARG A 289 -8.00 -3.00 19.32
N ALA A 290 -7.37 -2.73 18.19
CA ALA A 290 -7.17 -1.38 17.67
C ALA A 290 -8.30 -0.90 16.73
N ARG A 291 -9.44 -1.58 16.69
CA ARG A 291 -10.59 -1.25 15.83
C ARG A 291 -10.21 -1.11 14.35
N ILE A 292 -9.30 -1.96 13.87
CA ILE A 292 -8.85 -1.97 12.49
C ILE A 292 -9.77 -2.85 11.64
N LYS A 293 -10.23 -2.30 10.52
CA LYS A 293 -10.96 -2.99 9.46
C LYS A 293 -10.09 -3.13 8.23
N TYR A 294 -9.82 -4.37 7.79
CA TYR A 294 -9.14 -4.61 6.53
C TYR A 294 -10.12 -4.70 5.36
N LEU A 295 -9.74 -4.07 4.26
CA LEU A 295 -10.46 -4.06 2.99
C LEU A 295 -9.57 -4.74 1.93
N SER A 296 -10.13 -5.73 1.23
CA SER A 296 -9.34 -6.47 0.23
C SER A 296 -9.12 -5.66 -1.03
N VAL A 297 -7.89 -5.75 -1.55
CA VAL A 297 -7.48 -5.20 -2.85
C VAL A 297 -7.32 -6.29 -3.92
N ALA A 298 -7.67 -7.53 -3.60
CA ALA A 298 -7.53 -8.66 -4.50
C ALA A 298 -8.25 -8.44 -5.84
N SER A 299 -9.46 -7.87 -5.82
CA SER A 299 -10.22 -7.55 -7.03
C SER A 299 -9.48 -6.58 -7.96
N MET A 300 -8.83 -5.55 -7.39
CA MET A 300 -8.08 -4.58 -8.18
C MET A 300 -6.82 -5.19 -8.78
N PHE A 301 -6.09 -5.99 -7.99
CA PHE A 301 -4.88 -6.65 -8.47
C PHE A 301 -5.21 -7.74 -9.50
N SER A 302 -6.26 -8.55 -9.30
CA SER A 302 -6.68 -9.57 -10.27
C SER A 302 -7.04 -8.94 -11.62
N GLU A 303 -7.84 -7.88 -11.63
CA GLU A 303 -8.19 -7.18 -12.87
C GLU A 303 -6.96 -6.52 -13.53
N ALA A 304 -6.05 -5.93 -12.73
CA ALA A 304 -4.82 -5.34 -13.25
C ALA A 304 -3.89 -6.39 -13.88
N ILE A 305 -3.77 -7.57 -13.25
CA ILE A 305 -3.00 -8.71 -13.76
C ILE A 305 -3.60 -9.21 -15.08
N GLU A 306 -4.91 -9.46 -15.13
CA GLU A 306 -5.59 -9.91 -16.34
C GLU A 306 -5.45 -8.90 -17.49
N ARG A 307 -5.64 -7.61 -17.20
CA ARG A 307 -5.47 -6.54 -18.20
C ARG A 307 -4.03 -6.44 -18.70
N THR A 308 -3.05 -6.60 -17.83
CA THR A 308 -1.63 -6.63 -18.19
C THR A 308 -1.33 -7.82 -19.09
N TYR A 309 -1.87 -9.00 -18.77
CA TYR A 309 -1.74 -10.19 -19.59
C TYR A 309 -2.40 -10.04 -20.97
N GLN A 310 -3.59 -9.45 -21.01
CA GLN A 310 -4.35 -9.21 -22.25
C GLN A 310 -3.84 -8.01 -23.06
N GLU A 311 -2.83 -7.27 -22.59
CA GLU A 311 -2.31 -6.02 -23.18
C GLU A 311 -3.37 -4.93 -23.38
N VAL A 312 -4.37 -4.89 -22.50
CA VAL A 312 -5.40 -3.85 -22.50
C VAL A 312 -5.13 -2.82 -21.42
N SER A 313 -5.66 -1.60 -21.63
CA SER A 313 -5.42 -0.48 -20.71
C SER A 313 -5.95 -0.76 -19.31
N ILE A 314 -5.11 -0.50 -18.29
CA ILE A 314 -5.48 -0.52 -16.86
C ILE A 314 -6.09 0.81 -16.38
N SER A 315 -6.15 1.86 -17.23
CA SER A 315 -6.60 3.20 -16.82
C SER A 315 -8.04 3.25 -16.30
N LYS A 316 -8.86 2.24 -16.57
CA LYS A 316 -10.20 2.10 -16.01
C LYS A 316 -10.20 1.87 -14.49
N LEU A 317 -9.11 1.33 -13.94
CA LEU A 317 -8.97 1.05 -12.50
C LEU A 317 -8.72 2.31 -11.66
N PHE A 318 -8.42 3.44 -12.32
CA PHE A 318 -8.13 4.72 -11.66
C PHE A 318 -9.34 5.68 -11.62
N ARG A 319 -10.52 5.26 -12.12
CA ARG A 319 -11.69 6.13 -12.27
C ARG A 319 -12.70 6.01 -11.14
#